data_972b3fa93abd940bf152334c23d4d121
#
_entry.id   972b3fa93abd940bf152334c23d4d121
#
_cell.length_a   1.000
_cell.length_b   1.000
_cell.length_c   1.000
_cell.angle_alpha   90.00
_cell.angle_beta   90.00
_cell.angle_gamma   90.00
#
_symmetry.space_group_name_H-M   'P 1'
#
loop_
_entity.id
_entity.type
_entity.pdbx_description
1 polymer ?
#
loop_
_entity_poly.entity_id
_entity_poly.type
_entity_poly.pdbx_seq_one_letter_code
_entity_poly.pdbx_strand_id
1 'polypeptide(L)'
;MRVERASDRWFAPAVGVLLVVGGAGVGALLGAAAGAAAGGIAGVAGALAVHRLLGRRSARRRALLAAPFPERWREFLLDSYDHYDRLPPDLRRRFEDDVRIFMAETRITGIEAAVTDELRLLVAASAVTLSVAWPEYEWDQLTEVLLYPQNFDRDYSFDSEELSGQAHPWGTVILSIPALRESFADPDDAYHVGIHEFAHLLELGEPRFSGIPPGLTPARSQQWVALMEREMDRLRRGKSVIDDYGASDPAEFLAVAVEAFFEAALELRRRHREVYEVLAEYFRQDPAAWDDARGLRL
;
A
#
# COMPACT_ATOMS: atom_id res chain seq x y z
N MET A 1 5.27 -6.40 2.13
CA MET A 1 4.71 -6.96 3.41
C MET A 1 5.58 -8.09 3.93
N ARG A 2 5.81 -8.22 5.24
CA ARG A 2 6.64 -9.30 5.80
C ARG A 2 5.78 -10.49 6.21
N VAL A 3 6.33 -11.69 6.12
CA VAL A 3 5.70 -12.90 6.70
C VAL A 3 5.53 -12.72 8.20
N GLU A 4 6.53 -12.14 8.89
CA GLU A 4 6.49 -11.83 10.32
C GLU A 4 6.72 -10.34 10.54
N ARG A 5 5.84 -9.68 11.30
CA ARG A 5 6.06 -8.30 11.72
C ARG A 5 7.24 -8.20 12.69
N ALA A 6 7.97 -7.11 12.63
CA ALA A 6 9.05 -6.84 13.60
C ALA A 6 8.49 -6.81 15.05
N SER A 7 7.27 -6.29 15.24
CA SER A 7 6.56 -6.29 16.53
C SER A 7 6.33 -7.70 17.07
N ASP A 8 6.00 -8.67 16.24
CA ASP A 8 5.65 -10.03 16.68
C ASP A 8 6.87 -10.76 17.26
N ARG A 9 8.09 -10.43 16.80
CA ARG A 9 9.33 -11.03 17.27
C ARG A 9 9.65 -10.70 18.72
N TRP A 10 9.33 -9.48 19.14
CA TRP A 10 9.69 -8.99 20.47
C TRP A 10 8.49 -8.94 21.42
N PHE A 11 7.30 -8.61 20.90
CA PHE A 11 6.12 -8.42 21.71
C PHE A 11 5.58 -9.75 22.27
N ALA A 12 5.51 -10.79 21.45
CA ALA A 12 5.01 -12.09 21.89
C ALA A 12 5.85 -12.72 23.02
N PRO A 13 7.20 -12.77 22.96
CA PRO A 13 8.02 -13.24 24.07
C PRO A 13 7.90 -12.36 25.33
N ALA A 14 7.90 -11.01 25.16
CA ALA A 14 7.79 -10.10 26.31
C ALA A 14 6.46 -10.25 27.05
N VAL A 15 5.33 -10.31 26.33
CA VAL A 15 4.02 -10.58 26.94
C VAL A 15 3.98 -11.96 27.58
N GLY A 16 4.60 -12.95 26.96
CA GLY A 16 4.71 -14.31 27.53
C GLY A 16 5.41 -14.31 28.88
N VAL A 17 6.56 -13.64 29.00
CA VAL A 17 7.30 -13.51 30.27
C VAL A 17 6.47 -12.79 31.32
N LEU A 18 5.80 -11.69 30.97
CA LEU A 18 4.93 -10.95 31.90
C LEU A 18 3.77 -11.79 32.42
N LEU A 19 3.14 -12.62 31.58
CA LEU A 19 2.05 -13.49 31.96
C LEU A 19 2.52 -14.60 32.91
N VAL A 20 3.69 -15.18 32.66
CA VAL A 20 4.23 -16.25 33.52
C VAL A 20 4.65 -15.69 34.89
N VAL A 21 5.40 -14.58 34.92
CA VAL A 21 5.86 -13.95 36.18
C VAL A 21 4.68 -13.39 36.96
N GLY A 22 3.76 -12.71 36.29
CA GLY A 22 2.56 -12.14 36.92
C GLY A 22 1.64 -13.22 37.47
N GLY A 23 1.42 -14.31 36.72
CA GLY A 23 0.62 -15.46 37.15
C GLY A 23 1.22 -16.14 38.38
N ALA A 24 2.52 -16.38 38.40
CA ALA A 24 3.21 -16.96 39.55
C ALA A 24 3.17 -16.03 40.78
N GLY A 25 3.33 -14.72 40.57
CA GLY A 25 3.28 -13.71 41.64
C GLY A 25 1.89 -13.62 42.30
N VAL A 26 0.84 -13.58 41.51
CA VAL A 26 -0.56 -13.57 42.01
C VAL A 26 -0.89 -14.88 42.72
N GLY A 27 -0.48 -16.02 42.18
CA GLY A 27 -0.65 -17.30 42.80
C GLY A 27 0.06 -17.42 44.16
N ALA A 28 1.26 -16.83 44.29
CA ALA A 28 2.00 -16.79 45.55
C ALA A 28 1.30 -15.93 46.62
N LEU A 29 0.68 -14.81 46.23
CA LEU A 29 -0.08 -13.91 47.11
C LEU A 29 -1.37 -14.56 47.65
N LEU A 30 -1.96 -15.51 46.90
CA LEU A 30 -3.18 -16.23 47.29
C LEU A 30 -2.94 -17.42 48.24
N GLY A 31 -1.67 -17.68 48.61
CA GLY A 31 -1.24 -18.61 49.67
C GLY A 31 -0.69 -19.96 49.18
N ALA A 32 0.46 -20.34 49.76
CA ALA A 32 1.18 -21.59 49.59
C ALA A 32 1.79 -21.91 48.21
N ALA A 33 2.77 -22.80 48.18
CA ALA A 33 3.49 -23.25 46.99
C ALA A 33 2.55 -23.79 45.88
N ALA A 34 1.41 -24.32 46.22
CA ALA A 34 0.41 -24.80 45.28
C ALA A 34 -0.25 -23.67 44.50
N GLY A 35 -0.47 -22.49 45.12
CA GLY A 35 -1.03 -21.33 44.44
C GLY A 35 -0.06 -20.75 43.43
N ALA A 36 1.24 -20.67 43.79
CA ALA A 36 2.28 -20.21 42.88
C ALA A 36 2.45 -21.13 41.67
N ALA A 37 2.38 -22.45 41.86
CA ALA A 37 2.46 -23.43 40.79
C ALA A 37 1.24 -23.34 39.86
N ALA A 38 0.02 -23.23 40.39
CA ALA A 38 -1.21 -23.09 39.61
C ALA A 38 -1.21 -21.77 38.79
N GLY A 39 -0.79 -20.66 39.43
CA GLY A 39 -0.63 -19.37 38.76
C GLY A 39 0.44 -19.38 37.65
N GLY A 40 1.56 -20.07 37.86
CA GLY A 40 2.58 -20.30 36.87
C GLY A 40 2.08 -21.09 35.66
N ILE A 41 1.35 -22.16 35.89
CA ILE A 41 0.73 -22.99 34.81
C ILE A 41 -0.26 -22.14 34.01
N ALA A 42 -1.15 -21.41 34.68
CA ALA A 42 -2.10 -20.53 34.02
C ALA A 42 -1.39 -19.44 33.18
N GLY A 43 -0.29 -18.88 33.71
CA GLY A 43 0.58 -17.92 33.00
C GLY A 43 1.21 -18.51 31.76
N VAL A 44 1.74 -19.74 31.82
CA VAL A 44 2.30 -20.45 30.66
C VAL A 44 1.21 -20.72 29.62
N ALA A 45 0.03 -21.18 30.02
CA ALA A 45 -1.09 -21.42 29.11
C ALA A 45 -1.53 -20.14 28.44
N GLY A 46 -1.62 -19.02 29.16
CA GLY A 46 -1.90 -17.70 28.64
C GLY A 46 -0.84 -17.23 27.62
N ALA A 47 0.44 -17.39 27.97
CA ALA A 47 1.55 -17.05 27.09
C ALA A 47 1.50 -17.83 25.75
N LEU A 48 1.23 -19.14 25.83
CA LEU A 48 1.08 -20.00 24.66
C LEU A 48 -0.13 -19.59 23.82
N ALA A 49 -1.25 -19.24 24.44
CA ALA A 49 -2.44 -18.76 23.74
C ALA A 49 -2.15 -17.45 22.99
N VAL A 50 -1.52 -16.48 23.66
CA VAL A 50 -1.11 -15.21 23.06
C VAL A 50 -0.12 -15.45 21.92
N HIS A 51 0.91 -16.25 22.13
CA HIS A 51 1.88 -16.59 21.07
C HIS A 51 1.21 -17.23 19.86
N ARG A 52 0.27 -18.16 20.07
CA ARG A 52 -0.50 -18.76 18.97
C ARG A 52 -1.40 -17.77 18.27
N LEU A 53 -2.05 -16.86 19.02
CA LEU A 53 -2.91 -15.83 18.43
C LEU A 53 -2.11 -14.85 17.57
N LEU A 54 -1.01 -14.33 18.10
CA LEU A 54 -0.13 -13.41 17.36
C LEU A 54 0.55 -14.08 16.16
N GLY A 55 0.93 -15.36 16.30
CA GLY A 55 1.55 -16.13 15.23
C GLY A 55 0.59 -16.59 14.11
N ARG A 56 -0.74 -16.47 14.28
CA ARG A 56 -1.73 -16.97 13.29
C ARG A 56 -1.60 -16.28 11.94
N ARG A 57 -1.41 -14.96 11.93
CA ARG A 57 -1.25 -14.19 10.68
C ARG A 57 0.01 -14.64 9.94
N SER A 58 1.14 -14.70 10.64
CA SER A 58 2.40 -15.18 10.08
C SER A 58 2.34 -16.63 9.58
N ALA A 59 1.63 -17.51 10.31
CA ALA A 59 1.42 -18.88 9.87
C ALA A 59 0.55 -18.95 8.60
N ARG A 60 -0.50 -18.13 8.50
CA ARG A 60 -1.34 -18.04 7.29
C ARG A 60 -0.53 -17.52 6.10
N ARG A 61 0.29 -16.47 6.28
CA ARG A 61 1.17 -15.94 5.23
C ARG A 61 2.18 -16.99 4.77
N ARG A 62 2.83 -17.71 5.69
CA ARG A 62 3.74 -18.82 5.32
C ARG A 62 3.02 -19.91 4.53
N ALA A 63 1.83 -20.31 4.95
CA ALA A 63 1.04 -21.31 4.23
C ALA A 63 0.63 -20.82 2.82
N LEU A 64 0.22 -19.55 2.72
CA LEU A 64 -0.12 -18.92 1.44
C LEU A 64 1.09 -18.90 0.49
N LEU A 65 2.26 -18.53 0.99
CA LEU A 65 3.48 -18.40 0.20
C LEU A 65 4.21 -19.73 -0.07
N ALA A 66 3.78 -20.82 0.58
CA ALA A 66 4.34 -22.16 0.30
C ALA A 66 3.98 -22.68 -1.10
N ALA A 67 2.86 -22.26 -1.66
CA ALA A 67 2.52 -22.52 -3.05
C ALA A 67 3.22 -21.51 -3.99
N PRO A 68 3.53 -21.86 -5.24
CA PRO A 68 4.03 -20.89 -6.22
C PRO A 68 2.99 -19.82 -6.55
N PHE A 69 3.44 -18.68 -7.08
CA PHE A 69 2.54 -17.68 -7.64
C PHE A 69 1.75 -18.29 -8.82
N PRO A 70 0.42 -18.13 -8.89
CA PRO A 70 -0.38 -18.73 -9.95
C PRO A 70 0.04 -18.23 -11.32
N GLU A 71 0.34 -19.15 -12.26
CA GLU A 71 0.84 -18.78 -13.58
C GLU A 71 -0.15 -17.91 -14.35
N ARG A 72 -1.46 -18.20 -14.28
CA ARG A 72 -2.50 -17.37 -14.90
C ARG A 72 -2.49 -15.90 -14.41
N TRP A 73 -2.08 -15.65 -13.16
CA TRP A 73 -1.95 -14.28 -12.63
C TRP A 73 -0.69 -13.60 -13.15
N ARG A 74 0.40 -14.38 -13.31
CA ARG A 74 1.64 -13.88 -13.89
C ARG A 74 1.45 -13.49 -15.35
N GLU A 75 0.82 -14.36 -16.13
CA GLU A 75 0.48 -14.09 -17.52
C GLU A 75 -0.40 -12.83 -17.63
N PHE A 76 -1.44 -12.74 -16.82
CA PHE A 76 -2.31 -11.57 -16.80
C PHE A 76 -1.55 -10.27 -16.47
N LEU A 77 -0.67 -10.29 -15.45
CA LEU A 77 0.13 -9.11 -15.09
C LEU A 77 1.15 -8.74 -16.18
N LEU A 78 1.74 -9.71 -16.85
CA LEU A 78 2.66 -9.46 -17.96
C LEU A 78 1.95 -8.84 -19.17
N ASP A 79 0.71 -9.23 -19.41
CA ASP A 79 -0.09 -8.76 -20.55
C ASP A 79 -0.74 -7.39 -20.30
N SER A 80 -0.99 -7.04 -19.03
CA SER A 80 -1.79 -5.86 -18.69
C SER A 80 -1.12 -4.87 -17.76
N TYR A 81 0.12 -5.11 -17.31
CA TYR A 81 0.78 -4.20 -16.37
C TYR A 81 2.28 -4.05 -16.65
N ASP A 82 2.62 -3.05 -17.42
CA ASP A 82 3.99 -2.74 -17.83
C ASP A 82 4.95 -2.56 -16.66
N HIS A 83 4.51 -1.90 -15.58
CA HIS A 83 5.35 -1.71 -14.40
C HIS A 83 5.81 -3.05 -13.82
N TYR A 84 4.91 -4.05 -13.74
CA TYR A 84 5.26 -5.39 -13.27
C TYR A 84 6.33 -6.05 -14.15
N ASP A 85 6.20 -5.90 -15.47
CA ASP A 85 7.20 -6.44 -16.40
C ASP A 85 8.56 -5.73 -16.29
N ARG A 86 8.58 -4.45 -15.92
CA ARG A 86 9.80 -3.65 -15.70
C ARG A 86 10.52 -3.95 -14.38
N LEU A 87 9.86 -4.57 -13.39
CA LEU A 87 10.44 -4.83 -12.08
C LEU A 87 11.71 -5.71 -12.16
N PRO A 88 12.79 -5.33 -11.46
CA PRO A 88 13.93 -6.22 -11.23
C PRO A 88 13.50 -7.56 -10.62
N PRO A 89 14.20 -8.68 -10.91
CA PRO A 89 13.77 -10.01 -10.51
C PRO A 89 13.49 -10.18 -9.00
N ASP A 90 14.23 -9.47 -8.15
CA ASP A 90 14.04 -9.54 -6.70
C ASP A 90 12.77 -8.79 -6.26
N LEU A 91 12.50 -7.61 -6.84
CA LEU A 91 11.28 -6.87 -6.59
C LEU A 91 10.07 -7.56 -7.20
N ARG A 92 10.21 -8.19 -8.37
CA ARG A 92 9.12 -8.96 -9.00
C ARG A 92 8.66 -10.12 -8.12
N ARG A 93 9.60 -10.95 -7.61
CA ARG A 93 9.26 -12.02 -6.67
C ARG A 93 8.54 -11.51 -5.44
N ARG A 94 9.01 -10.40 -4.91
CA ARG A 94 8.40 -9.77 -3.75
C ARG A 94 7.03 -9.19 -4.06
N PHE A 95 6.85 -8.58 -5.23
CA PHE A 95 5.56 -8.10 -5.72
C PHE A 95 4.54 -9.24 -5.77
N GLU A 96 4.92 -10.40 -6.34
CA GLU A 96 4.09 -11.60 -6.38
C GLU A 96 3.67 -12.07 -4.99
N ASP A 97 4.59 -12.08 -4.03
CA ASP A 97 4.30 -12.45 -2.64
C ASP A 97 3.38 -11.44 -1.96
N ASP A 98 3.66 -10.14 -2.12
CA ASP A 98 2.88 -9.07 -1.50
C ASP A 98 1.48 -8.96 -2.10
N VAL A 99 1.31 -9.18 -3.41
CA VAL A 99 -0.01 -9.26 -4.07
C VAL A 99 -0.84 -10.39 -3.47
N ARG A 100 -0.27 -11.59 -3.29
CA ARG A 100 -1.00 -12.70 -2.66
C ARG A 100 -1.43 -12.38 -1.24
N ILE A 101 -0.53 -11.78 -0.45
CA ILE A 101 -0.84 -11.39 0.93
C ILE A 101 -1.95 -10.34 0.93
N PHE A 102 -1.84 -9.31 0.09
CA PHE A 102 -2.84 -8.25 -0.02
C PHE A 102 -4.22 -8.81 -0.37
N MET A 103 -4.31 -9.63 -1.42
CA MET A 103 -5.58 -10.26 -1.84
C MET A 103 -6.19 -11.16 -0.76
N ALA A 104 -5.37 -11.82 0.04
CA ALA A 104 -5.84 -12.73 1.10
C ALA A 104 -6.27 -12.00 2.38
N GLU A 105 -5.72 -10.82 2.64
CA GLU A 105 -5.95 -10.07 3.89
C GLU A 105 -6.86 -8.86 3.71
N THR A 106 -6.99 -8.33 2.47
CA THR A 106 -7.80 -7.14 2.19
C THR A 106 -9.22 -7.54 1.79
N ARG A 107 -10.19 -6.88 2.38
CA ARG A 107 -11.59 -6.98 1.99
C ARG A 107 -11.81 -6.16 0.72
N ILE A 108 -12.25 -6.83 -0.36
CA ILE A 108 -12.62 -6.18 -1.62
C ILE A 108 -14.06 -6.57 -1.92
N THR A 109 -14.95 -5.57 -1.96
CA THR A 109 -16.40 -5.75 -2.10
C THR A 109 -16.88 -5.03 -3.36
N GLY A 110 -17.68 -5.70 -4.18
CA GLY A 110 -18.37 -5.08 -5.32
C GLY A 110 -19.71 -4.50 -4.88
N ILE A 111 -19.98 -3.27 -5.27
CA ILE A 111 -21.28 -2.64 -5.11
C ILE A 111 -22.03 -2.83 -6.42
N GLU A 112 -23.09 -3.61 -6.40
CA GLU A 112 -23.85 -4.00 -7.60
C GLU A 112 -22.99 -4.62 -8.72
N ALA A 113 -21.80 -5.14 -8.36
CA ALA A 113 -20.84 -5.72 -9.28
C ALA A 113 -20.23 -7.00 -8.72
N ALA A 114 -19.92 -7.96 -9.61
CA ALA A 114 -19.18 -9.15 -9.23
C ALA A 114 -17.67 -8.86 -9.16
N VAL A 115 -17.03 -9.26 -8.06
CA VAL A 115 -15.59 -9.12 -7.90
C VAL A 115 -14.89 -10.38 -8.41
N THR A 116 -14.23 -10.28 -9.57
CA THR A 116 -13.44 -11.36 -10.15
C THR A 116 -12.03 -11.41 -9.56
N ASP A 117 -11.33 -12.53 -9.74
CA ASP A 117 -9.90 -12.65 -9.38
C ASP A 117 -9.05 -11.58 -10.10
N GLU A 118 -9.37 -11.26 -11.35
CA GLU A 118 -8.68 -10.23 -12.13
C GLU A 118 -8.82 -8.85 -11.49
N LEU A 119 -10.05 -8.44 -11.12
CA LEU A 119 -10.27 -7.16 -10.42
C LEU A 119 -9.53 -7.11 -9.09
N ARG A 120 -9.52 -8.22 -8.34
CA ARG A 120 -8.74 -8.30 -7.09
C ARG A 120 -7.24 -8.14 -7.36
N LEU A 121 -6.76 -8.71 -8.46
CA LEU A 121 -5.36 -8.62 -8.86
C LEU A 121 -4.98 -7.20 -9.26
N LEU A 122 -5.82 -6.49 -10.04
CA LEU A 122 -5.60 -5.09 -10.39
C LEU A 122 -5.56 -4.18 -9.15
N VAL A 123 -6.50 -4.33 -8.22
CA VAL A 123 -6.49 -3.59 -6.93
C VAL A 123 -5.21 -3.87 -6.15
N ALA A 124 -4.82 -5.14 -6.03
CA ALA A 124 -3.62 -5.53 -5.31
C ALA A 124 -2.35 -5.01 -5.98
N ALA A 125 -2.30 -5.03 -7.33
CA ALA A 125 -1.18 -4.50 -8.10
C ALA A 125 -1.00 -3.01 -7.85
N SER A 126 -2.08 -2.21 -7.89
CA SER A 126 -2.02 -0.77 -7.60
C SER A 126 -1.42 -0.49 -6.21
N ALA A 127 -1.93 -1.16 -5.17
CA ALA A 127 -1.43 -0.98 -3.81
C ALA A 127 0.03 -1.44 -3.63
N VAL A 128 0.37 -2.62 -4.17
CA VAL A 128 1.71 -3.21 -4.00
C VAL A 128 2.77 -2.43 -4.76
N THR A 129 2.44 -1.80 -5.88
CA THR A 129 3.35 -0.91 -6.62
C THR A 129 3.95 0.15 -5.72
N LEU A 130 3.15 0.78 -4.88
CA LEU A 130 3.61 1.80 -3.94
C LEU A 130 4.51 1.24 -2.83
N SER A 131 4.30 -0.01 -2.41
CA SER A 131 4.89 -0.55 -1.20
C SER A 131 5.94 -1.63 -1.42
N VAL A 132 6.11 -2.14 -2.64
CA VAL A 132 6.95 -3.31 -2.93
C VAL A 132 8.40 -3.18 -2.46
N ALA A 133 9.00 -2.00 -2.50
CA ALA A 133 10.35 -1.77 -2.01
C ALA A 133 10.43 -1.48 -0.50
N TRP A 134 9.31 -1.45 0.21
CA TRP A 134 9.23 -1.31 1.67
C TRP A 134 8.86 -2.62 2.35
N PRO A 135 9.84 -3.46 2.75
CA PRO A 135 9.55 -4.79 3.30
C PRO A 135 8.69 -4.78 4.55
N GLU A 136 8.67 -3.67 5.27
CA GLU A 136 8.02 -3.55 6.56
C GLU A 136 6.66 -2.88 6.48
N TYR A 137 6.30 -2.37 5.29
CA TYR A 137 5.05 -1.65 5.12
C TYR A 137 3.86 -2.62 5.15
N GLU A 138 2.85 -2.22 5.86
CA GLU A 138 1.58 -2.92 5.99
C GLU A 138 0.45 -1.93 5.75
N TRP A 139 -0.54 -2.32 4.98
CA TRP A 139 -1.74 -1.52 4.72
C TRP A 139 -2.73 -1.58 5.91
N ASP A 140 -2.21 -1.37 7.15
CA ASP A 140 -3.01 -1.50 8.38
C ASP A 140 -4.13 -0.45 8.49
N GLN A 141 -4.01 0.64 7.77
CA GLN A 141 -5.03 1.70 7.73
C GLN A 141 -6.13 1.41 6.71
N LEU A 142 -5.88 0.49 5.75
CA LEU A 142 -6.88 0.08 4.79
C LEU A 142 -7.92 -0.82 5.45
N THR A 143 -9.17 -0.38 5.48
CA THR A 143 -10.30 -1.15 6.03
C THR A 143 -10.95 -2.03 4.97
N GLU A 144 -11.21 -1.48 3.79
CA GLU A 144 -11.76 -2.20 2.64
C GLU A 144 -11.59 -1.41 1.35
N VAL A 145 -11.74 -2.13 0.23
CA VAL A 145 -11.86 -1.55 -1.11
C VAL A 145 -13.24 -1.85 -1.65
N LEU A 146 -13.95 -0.82 -2.10
CA LEU A 146 -15.25 -0.93 -2.78
C LEU A 146 -15.06 -0.75 -4.28
N LEU A 147 -15.63 -1.66 -5.06
CA LEU A 147 -15.59 -1.61 -6.51
C LEU A 147 -16.98 -1.25 -7.04
N TYR A 148 -17.07 -0.12 -7.72
CA TYR A 148 -18.30 0.39 -8.32
C TYR A 148 -18.37 0.00 -9.81
N PRO A 149 -19.55 -0.29 -10.35
CA PRO A 149 -19.71 -0.75 -11.73
C PRO A 149 -19.42 0.33 -12.77
N GLN A 150 -19.43 1.60 -12.37
CA GLN A 150 -19.14 2.79 -13.19
C GLN A 150 -18.64 3.94 -12.32
N ASN A 151 -18.30 5.07 -12.92
CA ASN A 151 -17.98 6.29 -12.20
C ASN A 151 -19.21 6.76 -11.39
N PHE A 152 -18.98 7.59 -10.39
CA PHE A 152 -19.98 7.96 -9.39
C PHE A 152 -19.85 9.45 -9.03
N ASP A 153 -20.85 9.99 -8.35
CA ASP A 153 -20.84 11.35 -7.82
C ASP A 153 -20.48 11.38 -6.34
N ARG A 154 -20.47 12.58 -5.76
CA ARG A 154 -20.14 12.79 -4.34
C ARG A 154 -21.18 12.20 -3.38
N ASP A 155 -22.38 11.90 -3.86
CA ASP A 155 -23.45 11.23 -3.11
C ASP A 155 -23.44 9.71 -3.32
N TYR A 156 -22.39 9.18 -4.01
CA TYR A 156 -22.22 7.77 -4.38
C TYR A 156 -23.31 7.22 -5.30
N SER A 157 -23.98 8.10 -6.00
CA SER A 157 -24.97 7.80 -7.03
C SER A 157 -24.29 7.69 -8.41
N PHE A 158 -24.98 7.09 -9.36
CA PHE A 158 -24.54 6.96 -10.75
C PHE A 158 -25.18 7.99 -11.67
N ASP A 159 -25.74 9.05 -11.12
CA ASP A 159 -26.46 10.10 -11.89
C ASP A 159 -25.49 11.06 -12.60
N SER A 160 -24.25 11.20 -12.07
CA SER A 160 -23.15 11.89 -12.75
C SER A 160 -21.84 11.11 -12.60
N GLU A 161 -20.92 11.27 -13.55
CA GLU A 161 -19.66 10.53 -13.61
C GLU A 161 -18.47 11.41 -13.18
N GLU A 162 -18.60 12.11 -12.04
CA GLU A 162 -17.61 13.08 -11.59
C GLU A 162 -16.34 12.42 -11.03
N LEU A 163 -16.46 11.23 -10.40
CA LEU A 163 -15.38 10.57 -9.68
C LEU A 163 -15.13 9.18 -10.24
N SER A 164 -13.88 8.88 -10.49
CA SER A 164 -13.39 7.54 -10.86
C SER A 164 -12.85 6.75 -9.67
N GLY A 165 -12.47 7.44 -8.59
CA GLY A 165 -12.01 6.89 -7.34
C GLY A 165 -12.22 7.83 -6.18
N GLN A 166 -12.06 7.33 -4.95
CA GLN A 166 -12.06 8.13 -3.73
C GLN A 166 -11.42 7.36 -2.57
N ALA A 167 -10.44 7.97 -1.91
CA ALA A 167 -9.90 7.49 -0.64
C ALA A 167 -10.50 8.24 0.55
N HIS A 168 -11.00 7.51 1.53
CA HIS A 168 -11.58 8.09 2.73
C HIS A 168 -10.62 8.10 3.92
N PRO A 169 -10.69 9.13 4.79
CA PRO A 169 -9.83 9.24 5.98
C PRO A 169 -9.95 8.08 6.97
N TRP A 170 -11.00 7.28 6.89
CA TRP A 170 -11.18 6.06 7.73
C TRP A 170 -10.70 4.78 7.05
N GLY A 171 -10.00 4.87 5.89
CA GLY A 171 -9.33 3.76 5.25
C GLY A 171 -10.17 2.97 4.25
N THR A 172 -11.30 3.48 3.79
CA THR A 172 -12.04 2.90 2.65
C THR A 172 -11.54 3.53 1.36
N VAL A 173 -11.23 2.69 0.38
CA VAL A 173 -10.92 3.10 -1.00
C VAL A 173 -12.08 2.67 -1.89
N ILE A 174 -12.59 3.58 -2.70
CA ILE A 174 -13.62 3.31 -3.70
C ILE A 174 -12.99 3.46 -5.07
N LEU A 175 -13.22 2.50 -5.97
CA LEU A 175 -12.69 2.52 -7.34
C LEU A 175 -13.81 2.17 -8.33
N SER A 176 -13.90 2.93 -9.39
CA SER A 176 -14.68 2.58 -10.57
C SER A 176 -14.00 1.43 -11.32
N ILE A 177 -14.75 0.38 -11.63
CA ILE A 177 -14.23 -0.77 -12.39
C ILE A 177 -13.76 -0.38 -13.79
N PRO A 178 -14.52 0.44 -14.57
CA PRO A 178 -14.04 0.94 -15.84
C PRO A 178 -12.74 1.71 -15.72
N ALA A 179 -12.65 2.70 -14.82
CA ALA A 179 -11.45 3.51 -14.64
C ALA A 179 -10.25 2.67 -14.16
N LEU A 180 -10.46 1.72 -13.24
CA LEU A 180 -9.41 0.79 -12.83
C LEU A 180 -8.87 -0.03 -14.01
N ARG A 181 -9.73 -0.51 -14.89
CA ARG A 181 -9.30 -1.27 -16.07
C ARG A 181 -8.59 -0.40 -17.10
N GLU A 182 -9.08 0.82 -17.32
CA GLU A 182 -8.46 1.80 -18.21
C GLU A 182 -7.03 2.14 -17.77
N SER A 183 -6.82 2.35 -16.47
CA SER A 183 -5.50 2.59 -15.89
C SER A 183 -4.46 1.50 -16.19
N PHE A 184 -4.87 0.27 -16.43
CA PHE A 184 -3.96 -0.81 -16.82
C PHE A 184 -3.91 -1.03 -18.34
N ALA A 185 -4.86 -0.48 -19.09
CA ALA A 185 -4.89 -0.60 -20.54
C ALA A 185 -4.06 0.47 -21.27
N ASP A 186 -3.85 1.62 -20.62
CA ASP A 186 -3.03 2.72 -21.14
C ASP A 186 -1.94 3.10 -20.12
N PRO A 187 -0.78 2.40 -20.13
CA PRO A 187 0.21 2.50 -19.07
C PRO A 187 1.13 3.72 -19.13
N ASP A 188 1.02 4.57 -20.16
CA ASP A 188 1.95 5.68 -20.43
C ASP A 188 1.25 7.07 -20.41
N ASP A 189 -0.01 7.14 -20.02
CA ASP A 189 -0.80 8.37 -20.00
C ASP A 189 -0.65 9.21 -18.73
N ALA A 190 0.10 8.71 -17.76
CA ALA A 190 0.31 9.29 -16.42
C ALA A 190 -0.97 9.37 -15.57
N TYR A 191 -1.96 8.53 -15.86
CA TYR A 191 -3.19 8.42 -15.10
C TYR A 191 -3.41 6.99 -14.62
N HIS A 192 -3.54 6.79 -13.31
CA HIS A 192 -3.81 5.48 -12.73
C HIS A 192 -4.65 5.59 -11.47
N VAL A 193 -5.98 5.45 -11.60
CA VAL A 193 -6.91 5.64 -10.48
C VAL A 193 -6.54 4.82 -9.24
N GLY A 194 -6.12 3.58 -9.41
CA GLY A 194 -5.72 2.74 -8.27
C GLY A 194 -4.48 3.27 -7.56
N ILE A 195 -3.43 3.68 -8.29
CA ILE A 195 -2.22 4.30 -7.72
C ILE A 195 -2.58 5.60 -7.02
N HIS A 196 -3.42 6.44 -7.64
CA HIS A 196 -3.91 7.71 -7.10
C HIS A 196 -4.54 7.53 -5.71
N GLU A 197 -5.54 6.67 -5.61
CA GLU A 197 -6.29 6.47 -4.37
C GLU A 197 -5.43 5.81 -3.27
N PHE A 198 -4.55 4.89 -3.63
CA PHE A 198 -3.60 4.33 -2.68
C PHE A 198 -2.50 5.31 -2.28
N ALA A 199 -2.15 6.30 -3.11
CA ALA A 199 -1.24 7.38 -2.71
C ALA A 199 -1.85 8.25 -1.62
N HIS A 200 -3.14 8.62 -1.71
CA HIS A 200 -3.86 9.28 -0.62
C HIS A 200 -3.87 8.42 0.65
N LEU A 201 -4.01 7.10 0.52
CA LEU A 201 -4.03 6.20 1.66
C LEU A 201 -2.68 6.15 2.40
N LEU A 202 -1.54 6.43 1.72
CA LEU A 202 -0.25 6.54 2.39
C LEU A 202 -0.24 7.67 3.43
N GLU A 203 -0.98 8.76 3.19
CA GLU A 203 -1.05 9.92 4.09
C GLU A 203 -1.98 9.71 5.29
N LEU A 204 -2.70 8.58 5.40
CA LEU A 204 -3.57 8.32 6.54
C LEU A 204 -2.78 8.22 7.85
N GLY A 205 -3.25 8.97 8.85
CA GLY A 205 -2.56 9.11 10.14
C GLY A 205 -2.04 10.51 10.38
N GLU A 206 -1.90 11.33 9.34
CA GLU A 206 -1.70 12.77 9.46
C GLU A 206 -3.05 13.47 9.71
N PRO A 207 -3.09 14.62 10.40
CA PRO A 207 -4.35 15.30 10.73
C PRO A 207 -5.19 15.72 9.52
N ARG A 208 -4.56 15.79 8.34
CA ARG A 208 -5.17 16.08 7.03
C ARG A 208 -4.28 15.51 5.93
N PHE A 209 -4.88 15.20 4.79
CA PHE A 209 -4.13 14.97 3.56
C PHE A 209 -3.34 16.25 3.24
N SER A 210 -2.04 16.16 3.36
CA SER A 210 -1.15 17.33 3.34
C SER A 210 -0.33 17.45 2.06
N GLY A 211 -0.38 16.41 1.23
CA GLY A 211 0.49 16.25 0.06
C GLY A 211 1.96 15.99 0.43
N ILE A 212 2.23 15.64 1.69
CA ILE A 212 3.61 15.37 2.16
C ILE A 212 3.78 13.87 2.33
N PRO A 213 4.73 13.22 1.62
CA PRO A 213 5.01 11.81 1.82
C PRO A 213 5.31 11.51 3.30
N PRO A 214 4.56 10.61 3.97
CA PRO A 214 4.74 10.34 5.38
C PRO A 214 6.09 9.73 5.71
N GLY A 215 6.59 10.01 6.92
CA GLY A 215 7.88 9.46 7.37
C GLY A 215 9.13 10.22 6.88
N LEU A 216 8.96 11.32 6.15
CA LEU A 216 10.06 12.23 5.86
C LEU A 216 10.56 12.90 7.14
N THR A 217 11.88 13.19 7.20
CA THR A 217 12.41 14.02 8.27
C THR A 217 11.86 15.47 8.15
N PRO A 218 11.80 16.26 9.25
CA PRO A 218 11.29 17.63 9.17
C PRO A 218 11.99 18.49 8.10
N ALA A 219 13.31 18.31 7.92
CA ALA A 219 14.06 19.03 6.89
C ALA A 219 13.65 18.61 5.48
N ARG A 220 13.43 17.31 5.24
CA ARG A 220 12.96 16.79 3.96
C ARG A 220 11.51 17.21 3.67
N SER A 221 10.64 17.22 4.69
CA SER A 221 9.26 17.74 4.53
C SER A 221 9.25 19.20 4.11
N GLN A 222 10.08 20.05 4.71
CA GLN A 222 10.18 21.46 4.30
C GLN A 222 10.69 21.61 2.86
N GLN A 223 11.69 20.81 2.46
CA GLN A 223 12.18 20.81 1.09
C GLN A 223 11.11 20.36 0.10
N TRP A 224 10.35 19.33 0.46
CA TRP A 224 9.24 18.83 -0.35
C TRP A 224 8.13 19.88 -0.52
N VAL A 225 7.71 20.53 0.57
CA VAL A 225 6.67 21.58 0.50
C VAL A 225 7.10 22.71 -0.44
N ALA A 226 8.33 23.20 -0.31
CA ALA A 226 8.83 24.25 -1.19
C ALA A 226 8.93 23.81 -2.67
N LEU A 227 9.26 22.53 -2.91
CA LEU A 227 9.26 21.94 -4.25
C LEU A 227 7.84 21.84 -4.81
N MET A 228 6.91 21.28 -4.03
CA MET A 228 5.51 21.09 -4.38
C MET A 228 4.85 22.44 -4.74
N GLU A 229 4.97 23.46 -3.89
CA GLU A 229 4.41 24.79 -4.16
C GLU A 229 4.93 25.37 -5.47
N ARG A 230 6.23 25.25 -5.75
CA ARG A 230 6.86 25.70 -6.98
C ARG A 230 6.34 24.93 -8.21
N GLU A 231 6.18 23.62 -8.09
CA GLU A 231 5.67 22.79 -9.19
C GLU A 231 4.16 22.99 -9.41
N MET A 232 3.35 23.14 -8.37
CA MET A 232 1.93 23.51 -8.48
C MET A 232 1.77 24.85 -9.20
N ASP A 233 2.61 25.85 -8.89
CA ASP A 233 2.65 27.12 -9.62
C ASP A 233 3.07 26.96 -11.09
N ARG A 234 3.91 25.99 -11.38
CA ARG A 234 4.31 25.64 -12.76
C ARG A 234 3.17 24.99 -13.52
N LEU A 235 2.43 24.05 -12.89
CA LEU A 235 1.26 23.39 -13.48
C LEU A 235 0.18 24.41 -13.87
N ARG A 236 -0.10 25.39 -13.01
CA ARG A 236 -1.05 26.48 -13.31
C ARG A 236 -0.70 27.30 -14.54
N ARG A 237 0.54 27.27 -15.01
CA ARG A 237 1.06 28.07 -16.13
C ARG A 237 1.24 27.31 -17.43
N GLY A 238 1.13 26.01 -17.47
CA GLY A 238 1.38 25.28 -18.69
C GLY A 238 1.24 23.76 -18.60
N LYS A 239 1.26 23.10 -19.75
CA LYS A 239 1.17 21.64 -19.85
C LYS A 239 2.40 20.96 -19.26
N SER A 240 2.17 19.88 -18.53
CA SER A 240 3.15 19.04 -17.86
C SER A 240 2.81 17.57 -18.11
N VAL A 241 3.70 16.65 -17.71
CA VAL A 241 3.41 15.23 -17.56
C VAL A 241 2.65 14.95 -16.25
N ILE A 242 2.84 15.83 -15.24
CA ILE A 242 2.00 15.82 -14.05
C ILE A 242 0.68 16.49 -14.44
N ASP A 243 -0.42 15.83 -14.16
CA ASP A 243 -1.77 16.31 -14.47
C ASP A 243 -2.03 17.67 -13.78
N ASP A 244 -2.75 18.55 -14.46
CA ASP A 244 -3.07 19.90 -13.95
C ASP A 244 -4.03 19.86 -12.75
N TYR A 245 -4.75 18.76 -12.54
CA TYR A 245 -5.52 18.49 -11.33
C TYR A 245 -4.67 18.57 -10.04
N GLY A 246 -3.39 18.24 -10.11
CA GLY A 246 -2.42 18.43 -9.03
C GLY A 246 -2.18 19.89 -8.63
N ALA A 247 -2.66 20.86 -9.42
CA ALA A 247 -2.61 22.27 -9.03
C ALA A 247 -3.77 22.69 -8.11
N SER A 248 -4.76 21.83 -7.89
CA SER A 248 -5.96 22.12 -7.11
C SER A 248 -5.71 22.05 -5.60
N ASP A 249 -5.00 21.04 -5.13
CA ASP A 249 -4.76 20.75 -3.72
C ASP A 249 -3.39 20.05 -3.53
N PRO A 250 -2.68 20.27 -2.41
CA PRO A 250 -1.43 19.57 -2.11
C PRO A 250 -1.50 18.05 -2.14
N ALA A 251 -2.58 17.45 -1.63
CA ALA A 251 -2.73 16.00 -1.64
C ALA A 251 -2.93 15.46 -3.06
N GLU A 252 -3.69 16.19 -3.88
CA GLU A 252 -3.85 15.86 -5.31
C GLU A 252 -2.53 15.99 -6.06
N PHE A 253 -1.72 17.00 -5.73
CA PHE A 253 -0.37 17.11 -6.32
C PHE A 253 0.46 15.86 -6.04
N LEU A 254 0.47 15.37 -4.79
CA LEU A 254 1.20 14.16 -4.45
C LEU A 254 0.68 12.95 -5.25
N ALA A 255 -0.65 12.77 -5.29
CA ALA A 255 -1.26 11.64 -5.97
C ALA A 255 -0.91 11.61 -7.47
N VAL A 256 -1.14 12.72 -8.22
CA VAL A 256 -0.81 12.77 -9.66
C VAL A 256 0.70 12.75 -9.94
N ALA A 257 1.53 13.26 -9.02
CA ALA A 257 2.98 13.13 -9.16
C ALA A 257 3.44 11.67 -8.98
N VAL A 258 2.76 10.91 -8.12
CA VAL A 258 3.01 9.48 -7.93
C VAL A 258 2.52 8.67 -9.13
N GLU A 259 1.37 9.00 -9.72
CA GLU A 259 0.92 8.42 -10.98
C GLU A 259 1.99 8.63 -12.07
N ALA A 260 2.38 9.87 -12.34
CA ALA A 260 3.40 10.19 -13.32
C ALA A 260 4.76 9.52 -13.03
N PHE A 261 5.09 9.28 -11.75
CA PHE A 261 6.32 8.59 -11.36
C PHE A 261 6.33 7.11 -11.77
N PHE A 262 5.20 6.44 -11.70
CA PHE A 262 5.11 5.02 -12.06
C PHE A 262 4.74 4.79 -13.53
N GLU A 263 3.96 5.67 -14.14
CA GLU A 263 3.46 5.54 -15.50
C GLU A 263 4.40 6.21 -16.52
N ALA A 264 4.82 7.46 -16.27
CA ALA A 264 5.60 8.28 -17.19
C ALA A 264 6.99 8.66 -16.63
N ALA A 265 7.68 7.68 -16.03
CA ALA A 265 8.92 7.87 -15.27
C ALA A 265 10.03 8.61 -16.02
N LEU A 266 10.29 8.27 -17.27
CA LEU A 266 11.32 8.92 -18.10
C LEU A 266 11.00 10.39 -18.34
N GLU A 267 9.73 10.71 -18.65
CA GLU A 267 9.30 12.07 -18.91
C GLU A 267 9.28 12.92 -17.64
N LEU A 268 8.81 12.33 -16.52
CA LEU A 268 8.86 12.99 -15.21
C LEU A 268 10.30 13.32 -14.82
N ARG A 269 11.23 12.36 -14.94
CA ARG A 269 12.66 12.58 -14.67
C ARG A 269 13.25 13.68 -15.54
N ARG A 270 12.84 13.77 -16.80
CA ARG A 270 13.34 14.78 -17.74
C ARG A 270 12.80 16.18 -17.43
N ARG A 271 11.50 16.32 -17.11
CA ARG A 271 10.81 17.61 -16.98
C ARG A 271 10.73 18.12 -15.55
N HIS A 272 10.64 17.21 -14.58
CA HIS A 272 10.43 17.46 -13.14
C HIS A 272 11.43 16.67 -12.31
N ARG A 273 12.71 16.82 -12.64
CA ARG A 273 13.79 16.00 -12.09
C ARG A 273 13.80 15.94 -10.56
N GLU A 274 13.60 17.09 -9.89
CA GLU A 274 13.62 17.15 -8.42
C GLU A 274 12.44 16.36 -7.82
N VAL A 275 11.26 16.42 -8.43
CA VAL A 275 10.09 15.60 -8.01
C VAL A 275 10.42 14.12 -8.17
N TYR A 276 10.94 13.73 -9.33
CA TYR A 276 11.33 12.37 -9.60
C TYR A 276 12.35 11.84 -8.58
N GLU A 277 13.42 12.58 -8.29
CA GLU A 277 14.48 12.17 -7.36
C GLU A 277 13.93 11.99 -5.93
N VAL A 278 13.03 12.86 -5.47
CA VAL A 278 12.39 12.71 -4.16
C VAL A 278 11.51 11.47 -4.11
N LEU A 279 10.69 11.23 -5.13
CA LEU A 279 9.82 10.06 -5.18
C LEU A 279 10.63 8.76 -5.33
N ALA A 280 11.72 8.76 -6.11
CA ALA A 280 12.60 7.59 -6.25
C ALA A 280 13.28 7.23 -4.90
N GLU A 281 13.75 8.23 -4.14
CA GLU A 281 14.29 8.03 -2.79
C GLU A 281 13.19 7.52 -1.85
N TYR A 282 12.01 8.14 -1.89
CA TYR A 282 10.88 7.80 -1.03
C TYR A 282 10.38 6.37 -1.27
N PHE A 283 10.03 6.03 -2.51
CA PHE A 283 9.55 4.70 -2.86
C PHE A 283 10.65 3.63 -2.93
N ARG A 284 11.94 4.04 -2.91
CA ARG A 284 13.09 3.15 -3.11
C ARG A 284 12.99 2.35 -4.40
N GLN A 285 12.46 2.98 -5.42
CA GLN A 285 12.26 2.45 -6.76
C GLN A 285 12.78 3.46 -7.79
N ASP A 286 13.29 2.98 -8.92
CA ASP A 286 13.80 3.85 -9.99
C ASP A 286 13.24 3.36 -11.34
N PRO A 287 11.95 3.57 -11.63
CA PRO A 287 11.30 3.10 -12.85
C PRO A 287 12.00 3.60 -14.12
N ALA A 288 12.43 4.86 -14.14
CA ALA A 288 13.12 5.40 -15.30
C ALA A 288 14.48 4.74 -15.56
N ALA A 289 15.20 4.29 -14.53
CA ALA A 289 16.43 3.52 -14.74
C ALA A 289 16.15 2.12 -15.28
N TRP A 290 15.00 1.52 -14.94
CA TRP A 290 14.59 0.24 -15.49
C TRP A 290 14.20 0.35 -16.96
N ASP A 291 13.55 1.45 -17.36
CA ASP A 291 13.24 1.77 -18.76
C ASP A 291 14.51 1.99 -19.59
N ASP A 292 15.48 2.75 -19.05
CA ASP A 292 16.79 2.95 -19.69
C ASP A 292 17.52 1.62 -19.92
N ALA A 293 17.48 0.71 -18.95
CA ALA A 293 18.11 -0.59 -19.04
C ALA A 293 17.49 -1.50 -20.11
N ARG A 294 16.21 -1.27 -20.46
CA ARG A 294 15.48 -1.95 -21.54
C ARG A 294 15.67 -1.27 -22.91
N GLY A 295 16.35 -0.14 -22.95
CA GLY A 295 16.54 0.64 -24.16
C GLY A 295 15.34 1.48 -24.57
N LEU A 296 14.36 1.61 -23.68
CA LEU A 296 13.26 2.56 -23.83
C LEU A 296 13.85 3.98 -23.63
N ARG A 297 13.86 4.78 -24.68
CA ARG A 297 14.31 6.18 -24.67
C ARG A 297 13.21 7.04 -25.28
N LEU A 298 12.97 8.19 -24.69
CA LEU A 298 12.10 9.23 -25.27
C LEU A 298 12.69 9.82 -26.53
#